data_f41cf9b12cf1bb9af835b7b62a95ae9e
#
_entry.id   f41cf9b12cf1bb9af835b7b62a95ae9e
#
_cell.length_a   1.000
_cell.length_b   1.000
_cell.length_c   1.000
_cell.angle_alpha   90.00
_cell.angle_beta   90.00
_cell.angle_gamma   90.00
#
_symmetry.space_group_name_H-M   'P 1'
#
loop_
_entity.id
_entity.type
_entity.pdbx_description
1 polymer ?
#
loop_
_entity_poly.entity_id
_entity_poly.type
_entity_poly.pdbx_seq_one_letter_code
_entity_poly.pdbx_strand_id
1 'polypeptide(L)'
;MIDIEDYGLTEPGKLRAGINLGNVLLVTGKTETGNPSGVSPAIAAAIARNFGFSVSYCTYPSPGAVADAVDGDEWDICLIAEDPKRAETIEFCGAYAEIEATYLVPAGSKLKNI
;
A
#
# COMPACT_ATOMS: atom_id res chain seq x y z
N MET A 1 20.80 -9.82 16.07
CA MET A 1 20.24 -10.34 14.81
C MET A 1 18.75 -10.56 14.99
N ILE A 2 17.95 -10.11 14.05
CA ILE A 2 16.52 -10.32 14.07
C ILE A 2 16.23 -11.74 13.57
N ASP A 3 15.45 -12.50 14.34
CA ASP A 3 15.01 -13.83 13.90
C ASP A 3 13.83 -13.66 12.94
N ILE A 4 14.03 -14.03 11.69
CA ILE A 4 13.03 -13.90 10.63
C ILE A 4 11.76 -14.68 10.94
N GLU A 5 11.89 -15.85 11.58
CA GLU A 5 10.75 -16.71 11.90
C GLU A 5 9.77 -16.06 12.88
N ASP A 6 10.25 -15.14 13.72
CA ASP A 6 9.42 -14.43 14.70
C ASP A 6 8.42 -13.47 14.08
N TYR A 7 8.56 -13.15 12.79
CA TYR A 7 7.67 -12.21 12.10
C TYR A 7 6.50 -12.87 11.39
N GLY A 8 6.43 -14.19 11.38
CA GLY A 8 5.30 -14.92 10.79
C GLY A 8 5.18 -14.78 9.27
N LEU A 9 6.26 -14.48 8.58
CA LEU A 9 6.26 -14.38 7.12
C LEU A 9 6.01 -15.76 6.50
N THR A 10 5.14 -15.81 5.49
CA THR A 10 4.87 -17.03 4.75
C THR A 10 6.12 -17.55 4.05
N GLU A 11 6.90 -16.65 3.46
CA GLU A 11 8.19 -16.97 2.87
C GLU A 11 9.29 -16.30 3.70
N PRO A 12 10.04 -17.07 4.52
CA PRO A 12 11.07 -16.49 5.38
C PRO A 12 12.08 -15.67 4.59
N GLY A 13 12.37 -14.46 5.06
CA GLY A 13 13.31 -13.55 4.43
C GLY A 13 12.73 -12.73 3.28
N LYS A 14 11.46 -12.93 2.92
CA LYS A 14 10.80 -12.18 1.85
C LYS A 14 9.55 -11.50 2.36
N LEU A 15 9.49 -10.18 2.23
CA LEU A 15 8.32 -9.38 2.56
C LEU A 15 7.49 -9.18 1.29
N ARG A 16 6.26 -9.66 1.32
CA ARG A 16 5.33 -9.48 0.19
C ARG A 16 4.48 -8.25 0.48
N ALA A 17 4.54 -7.27 -0.41
CA ALA A 17 3.84 -6.00 -0.26
C ALA A 17 2.68 -5.91 -1.25
N GLY A 18 1.46 -5.72 -0.74
CA GLY A 18 0.28 -5.46 -1.55
C GLY A 18 0.25 -3.99 -1.99
N ILE A 19 0.25 -3.75 -3.29
CA ILE A 19 0.34 -2.42 -3.87
C ILE A 19 -0.92 -2.10 -4.67
N ASN A 20 -1.54 -0.98 -4.35
CA ASN A 20 -2.71 -0.47 -5.05
C ASN A 20 -2.29 0.38 -6.26
N LEU A 21 -2.45 -0.15 -7.45
CA LEU A 21 -2.12 0.57 -8.69
C LEU A 21 -3.11 1.69 -9.01
N GLY A 22 -4.25 1.73 -8.34
CA GLY A 22 -5.25 2.77 -8.54
C GLY A 22 -4.87 4.13 -7.96
N ASN A 23 -3.90 4.20 -7.06
CA ASN A 23 -3.45 5.44 -6.48
C ASN A 23 -2.28 6.03 -7.27
N VAL A 24 -2.59 6.86 -8.25
CA VAL A 24 -1.59 7.43 -9.17
C VAL A 24 -0.66 8.46 -8.52
N LEU A 25 -0.98 8.93 -7.31
CA LEU A 25 -0.11 9.86 -6.58
C LEU A 25 1.03 9.12 -5.87
N LEU A 26 0.77 7.92 -5.39
CA LEU A 26 1.71 7.15 -4.58
C LEU A 26 2.34 5.99 -5.35
N VAL A 27 1.74 5.60 -6.47
CA VAL A 27 2.28 4.59 -7.38
C VAL A 27 2.29 5.20 -8.78
N THR A 28 3.45 5.62 -9.24
CA THR A 28 3.59 6.51 -10.39
C THR A 28 4.02 5.81 -11.68
N GLY A 29 4.44 4.55 -11.61
CA GLY A 29 4.90 3.85 -12.80
C GLY A 29 5.49 2.49 -12.49
N LYS A 30 6.40 2.05 -13.34
CA LYS A 30 7.11 0.79 -13.20
C LYS A 30 8.61 0.99 -13.41
N THR A 31 9.40 0.16 -12.75
CA THR A 31 10.84 0.10 -12.98
C THR A 31 11.14 -0.69 -14.25
N GLU A 32 12.40 -0.72 -14.66
CA GLU A 32 12.85 -1.51 -15.84
C GLU A 32 12.55 -3.00 -15.68
N THR A 33 12.54 -3.49 -14.44
CA THR A 33 12.25 -4.89 -14.14
C THR A 33 10.75 -5.19 -14.02
N GLY A 34 9.89 -4.19 -14.21
CA GLY A 34 8.43 -4.35 -14.16
C GLY A 34 7.83 -4.20 -12.77
N ASN A 35 8.63 -3.90 -11.76
CA ASN A 35 8.12 -3.64 -10.41
C ASN A 35 7.45 -2.26 -10.34
N PRO A 36 6.44 -2.08 -9.49
CA PRO A 36 5.83 -0.76 -9.32
C PRO A 36 6.85 0.23 -8.75
N SER A 37 6.72 1.50 -9.13
CA SER A 37 7.55 2.58 -8.63
C SER A 37 6.69 3.69 -8.03
N GLY A 38 7.24 4.46 -7.12
CA GLY A 38 6.56 5.54 -6.43
C GLY A 38 6.77 5.47 -4.92
N VAL A 39 6.03 6.28 -4.19
CA VAL A 39 6.17 6.39 -2.71
C VAL A 39 5.81 5.08 -2.03
N SER A 40 4.68 4.48 -2.37
CA SER A 40 4.23 3.26 -1.71
C SER A 40 5.20 2.09 -1.92
N PRO A 41 5.63 1.77 -3.15
CA PRO A 41 6.64 0.71 -3.31
C PRO A 41 7.97 1.03 -2.62
N ALA A 42 8.39 2.28 -2.60
CA ALA A 42 9.62 2.69 -1.95
C ALA A 42 9.54 2.50 -0.42
N ILE A 43 8.39 2.79 0.18
CA ILE A 43 8.15 2.56 1.62
C ILE A 43 8.24 1.07 1.93
N ALA A 44 7.59 0.22 1.11
CA ALA A 44 7.65 -1.22 1.28
C ALA A 44 9.08 -1.75 1.20
N ALA A 45 9.84 -1.27 0.24
CA ALA A 45 11.25 -1.65 0.08
C ALA A 45 12.09 -1.20 1.28
N ALA A 46 11.83 0.00 1.80
CA ALA A 46 12.54 0.51 2.98
C ALA A 46 12.24 -0.33 4.23
N ILE A 47 10.99 -0.72 4.42
CA ILE A 47 10.58 -1.60 5.52
C ILE A 47 11.32 -2.94 5.41
N ALA A 48 11.29 -3.55 4.24
CA ALA A 48 11.97 -4.83 4.03
C ALA A 48 13.46 -4.71 4.33
N ARG A 49 14.11 -3.68 3.81
CA ARG A 49 15.55 -3.45 4.02
C ARG A 49 15.88 -3.26 5.50
N ASN A 50 15.02 -2.56 6.24
CA ASN A 50 15.23 -2.31 7.66
C ASN A 50 15.26 -3.61 8.48
N PHE A 51 14.54 -4.63 8.06
CA PHE A 51 14.51 -5.93 8.71
C PHE A 51 15.42 -6.97 8.06
N GLY A 52 16.16 -6.60 7.03
CA GLY A 52 17.02 -7.54 6.33
C GLY A 52 16.30 -8.49 5.38
N PHE A 53 15.07 -8.17 4.98
CA PHE A 53 14.28 -8.95 4.05
C PHE A 53 14.46 -8.46 2.61
N SER A 54 14.27 -9.36 1.65
CA SER A 54 14.00 -8.95 0.28
C SER A 54 12.51 -8.54 0.19
N VAL A 55 12.17 -7.75 -0.83
CA VAL A 55 10.79 -7.33 -1.05
C VAL A 55 10.26 -7.91 -2.36
N SER A 56 9.00 -8.34 -2.36
CA SER A 56 8.26 -8.64 -3.58
C SER A 56 6.95 -7.86 -3.57
N TYR A 57 6.43 -7.57 -4.75
CA TYR A 57 5.23 -6.75 -4.89
C TYR A 57 4.09 -7.57 -5.47
N CYS A 58 2.93 -7.50 -4.79
CA CYS A 58 1.68 -8.06 -5.28
C CYS A 58 0.81 -6.88 -5.68
N THR A 59 0.55 -6.69 -6.96
CA THR A 59 -0.16 -5.52 -7.46
C THR A 59 -1.65 -5.81 -7.66
N TYR A 60 -2.46 -4.79 -7.39
CA TYR A 60 -3.92 -4.88 -7.48
C TYR A 60 -4.47 -3.62 -8.16
N PRO A 61 -5.57 -3.73 -8.89
CA PRO A 61 -6.12 -2.58 -9.62
C PRO A 61 -6.78 -1.54 -8.71
N SER A 62 -7.13 -1.89 -7.48
CA SER A 62 -7.85 -1.00 -6.57
C SER A 62 -7.51 -1.32 -5.10
N PRO A 63 -7.76 -0.36 -4.18
CA PRO A 63 -7.55 -0.64 -2.76
C PRO A 63 -8.51 -1.70 -2.21
N GLY A 64 -9.71 -1.79 -2.76
CA GLY A 64 -10.66 -2.84 -2.39
C GLY A 64 -10.14 -4.23 -2.74
N ALA A 65 -9.52 -4.39 -3.91
CA ALA A 65 -8.91 -5.65 -4.29
C ALA A 65 -7.77 -6.05 -3.36
N VAL A 66 -6.96 -5.09 -2.91
CA VAL A 66 -5.90 -5.35 -1.92
C VAL A 66 -6.52 -5.87 -0.62
N ALA A 67 -7.53 -5.16 -0.12
CA ALA A 67 -8.19 -5.53 1.14
C ALA A 67 -8.88 -6.88 1.06
N ASP A 68 -9.54 -7.18 -0.06
CA ASP A 68 -10.24 -8.44 -0.26
C ASP A 68 -9.28 -9.64 -0.28
N ALA A 69 -8.02 -9.42 -0.60
CA ALA A 69 -7.00 -10.47 -0.64
C ALA A 69 -6.44 -10.84 0.74
N VAL A 70 -6.91 -10.19 1.82
CA VAL A 70 -6.36 -10.38 3.17
C VAL A 70 -6.44 -11.84 3.64
N ASP A 71 -7.51 -12.54 3.29
CA ASP A 71 -7.71 -13.93 3.70
C ASP A 71 -7.04 -14.94 2.76
N GLY A 72 -6.53 -14.49 1.62
CA GLY A 72 -5.91 -15.36 0.60
C GLY A 72 -4.42 -15.56 0.76
N ASP A 73 -3.81 -15.03 1.81
CA ASP A 73 -2.37 -15.13 2.06
C ASP A 73 -1.53 -14.66 0.87
N GLU A 74 -1.93 -13.54 0.25
CA GLU A 74 -1.25 -13.01 -0.94
C GLU A 74 -0.19 -11.97 -0.61
N TRP A 75 -0.32 -11.30 0.54
CA TRP A 75 0.63 -10.27 0.98
C TRP A 75 0.83 -10.34 2.49
N ASP A 76 1.96 -9.81 2.94
CA ASP A 76 2.31 -9.69 4.37
C ASP A 76 2.00 -8.30 4.90
N ILE A 77 2.26 -7.28 4.10
CA ILE A 77 1.86 -5.89 4.37
C ILE A 77 1.17 -5.35 3.13
N CYS A 78 0.34 -4.33 3.33
CA CYS A 78 -0.25 -3.62 2.20
C CYS A 78 -0.26 -2.11 2.47
N LEU A 79 -0.28 -1.35 1.39
CA LEU A 79 -0.22 0.11 1.44
C LEU A 79 -1.49 0.66 0.79
N ILE A 80 -2.49 0.89 1.64
CA ILE A 80 -3.81 1.39 1.24
C ILE A 80 -4.31 2.40 2.28
N ALA A 81 -5.32 3.18 1.90
CA ALA A 81 -5.92 4.14 2.81
C ALA A 81 -6.64 3.44 3.97
N GLU A 82 -6.49 3.99 5.17
CA GLU A 82 -7.22 3.54 6.33
C GLU A 82 -8.71 3.84 6.17
N ASP A 83 -9.53 2.87 6.56
CA ASP A 83 -10.98 2.92 6.41
C ASP A 83 -11.57 2.02 7.51
N PRO A 84 -12.66 2.45 8.20
CA PRO A 84 -13.23 1.67 9.29
C PRO A 84 -13.60 0.23 8.92
N LYS A 85 -14.12 0.02 7.71
CA LYS A 85 -14.47 -1.32 7.26
C LYS A 85 -13.23 -2.17 7.02
N ARG A 86 -12.18 -1.59 6.44
CA ARG A 86 -10.91 -2.30 6.24
C ARG A 86 -10.24 -2.62 7.58
N ALA A 87 -10.38 -1.73 8.56
CA ALA A 87 -9.81 -1.93 9.89
C ALA A 87 -10.43 -3.11 10.65
N GLU A 88 -11.55 -3.65 10.21
CA GLU A 88 -12.16 -4.84 10.80
C GLU A 88 -11.30 -6.09 10.59
N THR A 89 -10.54 -6.14 9.50
CA THR A 89 -9.73 -7.32 9.13
C THR A 89 -8.26 -7.03 8.95
N ILE A 90 -7.87 -5.75 8.90
CA ILE A 90 -6.49 -5.31 8.68
C ILE A 90 -6.10 -4.37 9.81
N GLU A 91 -4.97 -4.62 10.45
CA GLU A 91 -4.43 -3.72 11.45
C GLU A 91 -3.62 -2.63 10.78
N PHE A 92 -4.00 -1.37 11.02
CA PHE A 92 -3.31 -0.21 10.44
C PHE A 92 -2.27 0.36 11.40
N CYS A 93 -1.10 0.69 10.85
CA CYS A 93 -0.04 1.42 11.53
C CYS A 93 -0.20 2.92 11.30
N GLY A 94 0.77 3.72 11.73
CA GLY A 94 0.73 5.16 11.48
C GLY A 94 0.71 5.50 9.99
N ALA A 95 0.04 6.59 9.64
CA ALA A 95 -0.03 7.03 8.25
C ALA A 95 1.33 7.55 7.78
N TYR A 96 1.70 7.20 6.55
CA TYR A 96 2.92 7.73 5.92
C TYR A 96 2.63 8.88 4.94
N ALA A 97 1.36 9.07 4.59
CA ALA A 97 0.90 10.17 3.74
C ALA A 97 -0.55 10.47 4.05
N GLU A 98 -0.95 11.73 3.88
CA GLU A 98 -2.33 12.15 3.99
C GLU A 98 -2.73 12.81 2.68
N ILE A 99 -3.91 12.46 2.18
CA ILE A 99 -4.43 12.98 0.92
C ILE A 99 -5.80 13.58 1.20
N GLU A 100 -5.98 14.84 0.82
CA GLU A 100 -7.27 15.51 0.91
C GLU A 100 -8.01 15.39 -0.41
N ALA A 101 -9.31 15.17 -0.31
CA ALA A 101 -10.20 15.19 -1.47
C ALA A 101 -11.00 16.47 -1.47
N THR A 102 -11.20 17.05 -2.66
CA THR A 102 -12.00 18.24 -2.82
C THR A 102 -12.80 18.14 -4.11
N TYR A 103 -13.73 19.05 -4.28
CA TYR A 103 -14.52 19.13 -5.50
C TYR A 103 -13.94 20.21 -6.42
N LEU A 104 -13.89 19.88 -7.69
CA LEU A 104 -13.51 20.83 -8.74
C LEU A 104 -14.79 21.37 -9.36
N VAL A 105 -14.93 22.69 -9.37
CA VAL A 105 -16.07 23.36 -9.98
C VAL A 105 -15.59 24.37 -11.02
N PRO A 106 -16.42 24.70 -12.03
CA PRO A 106 -16.06 25.72 -13.01
C PRO A 106 -15.81 27.08 -12.35
N ALA A 107 -14.92 27.88 -12.92
CA ALA A 107 -14.71 29.25 -12.47
C ALA A 107 -16.03 30.05 -12.57
N GLY A 108 -16.33 30.78 -11.50
CA GLY A 108 -17.59 31.53 -11.42
C GLY A 108 -18.78 30.75 -10.92
N SER A 109 -18.58 29.47 -10.56
CA SER A 109 -19.62 28.68 -9.95
C SER A 109 -20.10 29.28 -8.64
N LYS A 110 -21.40 29.13 -8.35
CA LYS A 110 -21.98 29.55 -7.07
C LYS A 110 -21.76 28.52 -5.97
N LEU A 111 -21.26 27.34 -6.31
CA LEU A 111 -20.95 26.29 -5.34
C LEU A 111 -19.65 26.67 -4.64
N LYS A 112 -19.75 26.98 -3.34
CA LYS A 112 -18.60 27.40 -2.52
C LYS A 112 -18.21 26.37 -1.47
N ASN A 113 -19.18 25.58 -1.03
CA ASN A 113 -19.01 24.59 0.01
C ASN A 113 -19.77 23.31 -0.33
N ILE A 114 -19.39 22.24 0.32
CA ILE A 114 -20.06 20.97 0.20
C ILE A 114 -21.16 20.86 1.27
#